data_c29a4b5c6fa7502d6006ab05d0392a12
#
_entry.id   c29a4b5c6fa7502d6006ab05d0392a12
#
_cell.length_a   1.000
_cell.length_b   1.000
_cell.length_c   1.000
_cell.angle_alpha   90.00
_cell.angle_beta   90.00
_cell.angle_gamma   90.00
#
_symmetry.space_group_name_H-M   'P 1'
#
loop_
_entity.id
_entity.type
_entity.pdbx_description
1 polymer ?
#
loop_
_entity_poly.entity_id
_entity_poly.type
_entity_poly.pdbx_seq_one_letter_code
_entity_poly.pdbx_strand_id
1 'polypeptide(L)'
;MVGMEERVAVSLEEAKETAVSILEGLGVPAKDAEITAEILIDTEAGGVESHGLIRLKDYVDRLVSGQIEPVPQIKINEQGAIAQIDGGYGLGQVVTMKAADEAVKLAKLYGIGAAAVHHSNHFGAAGYYTRYMAKQGCLGFCSTNAGPTVAPYGGLDRLFGTNPVSIGFPAKNEIFCADMATSAVAKGKIRIYAKEEKKIPFGWALDAQGQDTDNPHAALKGILLPMREHK
;
A
#
# COMPACT_ATOMS: atom_id res chain seq x y z
N MET A 1 -24.33 22.98 -7.12
CA MET A 1 -22.97 23.52 -7.23
C MET A 1 -22.20 22.89 -6.08
N VAL A 2 -21.48 21.79 -6.33
CA VAL A 2 -20.53 21.23 -5.38
C VAL A 2 -19.31 22.15 -5.48
N GLY A 3 -18.97 22.83 -4.37
CA GLY A 3 -17.84 23.74 -4.33
C GLY A 3 -16.58 23.00 -4.76
N MET A 4 -15.82 23.59 -5.68
CA MET A 4 -14.45 23.17 -5.94
C MET A 4 -13.72 23.26 -4.59
N GLU A 5 -13.35 22.10 -4.01
CA GLU A 5 -12.45 22.09 -2.87
C GLU A 5 -11.18 22.84 -3.29
N GLU A 6 -10.88 23.90 -2.60
CA GLU A 6 -9.70 24.73 -2.84
C GLU A 6 -8.46 23.85 -2.60
N ARG A 7 -7.67 23.61 -3.62
CA ARG A 7 -6.41 22.88 -3.49
C ARG A 7 -5.42 23.80 -2.80
N VAL A 8 -5.02 23.45 -1.59
CA VAL A 8 -3.97 24.15 -0.85
C VAL A 8 -2.65 23.47 -1.14
N ALA A 9 -1.66 24.24 -1.61
CA ALA A 9 -0.29 23.76 -1.75
C ALA A 9 0.37 23.79 -0.36
N VAL A 10 0.85 22.64 0.08
CA VAL A 10 1.65 22.49 1.32
C VAL A 10 3.01 21.90 0.95
N SER A 11 4.06 22.26 1.68
CA SER A 11 5.35 21.62 1.52
C SER A 11 5.31 20.18 2.01
N LEU A 12 6.15 19.29 1.45
CA LEU A 12 6.26 17.91 1.89
C LEU A 12 6.66 17.82 3.37
N GLU A 13 7.48 18.77 3.84
CA GLU A 13 7.92 18.84 5.23
C GLU A 13 6.76 19.17 6.17
N GLU A 14 6.00 20.23 5.90
CA GLU A 14 4.82 20.58 6.69
C GLU A 14 3.76 19.45 6.72
N ALA A 15 3.59 18.80 5.57
CA ALA A 15 2.67 17.65 5.46
C ALA A 15 3.14 16.46 6.32
N LYS A 16 4.47 16.20 6.34
CA LYS A 16 5.09 15.17 7.18
C LYS A 16 4.94 15.48 8.66
N GLU A 17 5.32 16.69 9.08
CA GLU A 17 5.19 17.14 10.47
C GLU A 17 3.74 17.06 10.96
N THR A 18 2.80 17.47 10.11
CA THR A 18 1.37 17.37 10.43
C THR A 18 0.92 15.92 10.59
N ALA A 19 1.34 15.02 9.69
CA ALA A 19 1.01 13.59 9.77
C ALA A 19 1.60 12.95 11.04
N VAL A 20 2.83 13.26 11.40
CA VAL A 20 3.48 12.80 12.64
C VAL A 20 2.67 13.29 13.85
N SER A 21 2.38 14.59 13.93
CA SER A 21 1.63 15.18 15.04
C SER A 21 0.25 14.56 15.24
N ILE A 22 -0.46 14.28 14.14
CA ILE A 22 -1.77 13.60 14.18
C ILE A 22 -1.64 12.18 14.75
N LEU A 23 -0.65 11.41 14.27
CA LEU A 23 -0.44 10.02 14.71
C LEU A 23 -0.02 9.96 16.19
N GLU A 24 0.89 10.83 16.62
CA GLU A 24 1.30 10.95 18.04
C GLU A 24 0.11 11.33 18.93
N GLY A 25 -0.74 12.26 18.47
CA GLY A 25 -1.97 12.65 19.17
C GLY A 25 -2.96 11.49 19.37
N LEU A 26 -2.83 10.41 18.60
CA LEU A 26 -3.59 9.17 18.71
C LEU A 26 -2.86 8.06 19.49
N GLY A 27 -1.73 8.39 20.13
CA GLY A 27 -0.98 7.47 20.97
C GLY A 27 0.04 6.60 20.22
N VAL A 28 0.30 6.89 18.94
CA VAL A 28 1.36 6.22 18.19
C VAL A 28 2.73 6.73 18.69
N PRO A 29 3.71 5.86 18.98
CA PRO A 29 5.05 6.28 19.38
C PRO A 29 5.72 7.13 18.30
N ALA A 30 6.48 8.16 18.70
CA ALA A 30 7.13 9.12 17.78
C ALA A 30 7.86 8.45 16.61
N LYS A 31 8.67 7.44 16.90
CA LYS A 31 9.39 6.69 15.85
C LYS A 31 8.46 6.01 14.84
N ASP A 32 7.36 5.44 15.29
CA ASP A 32 6.40 4.73 14.46
C ASP A 32 5.53 5.71 13.66
N ALA A 33 5.22 6.87 14.25
CA ALA A 33 4.58 7.99 13.57
C ALA A 33 5.46 8.54 12.44
N GLU A 34 6.76 8.74 12.72
CA GLU A 34 7.74 9.16 11.71
C GLU A 34 7.86 8.17 10.54
N ILE A 35 8.00 6.87 10.82
CA ILE A 35 8.05 5.82 9.79
C ILE A 35 6.80 5.88 8.91
N THR A 36 5.62 5.99 9.54
CA THR A 36 4.36 6.02 8.81
C THR A 36 4.23 7.26 7.94
N ALA A 37 4.54 8.44 8.49
CA ALA A 37 4.49 9.70 7.76
C ALA A 37 5.50 9.73 6.60
N GLU A 38 6.74 9.28 6.82
CA GLU A 38 7.78 9.18 5.79
C GLU A 38 7.32 8.36 4.59
N ILE A 39 6.71 7.19 4.83
CA ILE A 39 6.22 6.31 3.76
C ILE A 39 5.06 6.95 2.99
N LEU A 40 4.17 7.67 3.69
CA LEU A 40 3.08 8.39 3.03
C LEU A 40 3.61 9.53 2.15
N ILE A 41 4.58 10.30 2.65
CA ILE A 41 5.19 11.42 1.93
C ILE A 41 6.02 10.95 0.73
N ASP A 42 6.86 9.92 0.90
CA ASP A 42 7.63 9.33 -0.22
C ASP A 42 6.70 8.83 -1.34
N THR A 43 5.60 8.20 -0.94
CA THR A 43 4.60 7.67 -1.87
C THR A 43 3.86 8.79 -2.61
N GLU A 44 3.49 9.86 -1.91
CA GLU A 44 2.87 11.06 -2.47
C GLU A 44 3.81 11.75 -3.47
N ALA A 45 5.04 12.02 -3.05
CA ALA A 45 6.09 12.64 -3.87
C ALA A 45 6.44 11.80 -5.11
N GLY A 46 6.31 10.48 -5.01
CA GLY A 46 6.46 9.53 -6.11
C GLY A 46 5.29 9.51 -7.10
N GLY A 47 4.24 10.33 -6.90
CA GLY A 47 3.06 10.40 -7.77
C GLY A 47 2.06 9.25 -7.57
N VAL A 48 2.16 8.51 -6.47
CA VAL A 48 1.23 7.42 -6.13
C VAL A 48 0.19 7.90 -5.10
N GLU A 49 -0.52 8.98 -5.42
CA GLU A 49 -1.48 9.68 -4.56
C GLU A 49 -2.49 8.73 -3.88
N SER A 50 -2.89 7.65 -4.56
CA SER A 50 -3.84 6.66 -4.04
C SER A 50 -3.36 5.91 -2.80
N HIS A 51 -2.05 5.94 -2.51
CA HIS A 51 -1.38 5.29 -1.38
C HIS A 51 -0.54 6.27 -0.56
N GLY A 52 -0.58 7.56 -0.89
CA GLY A 52 0.06 8.67 -0.20
C GLY A 52 -0.78 9.24 0.94
N LEU A 53 -0.71 10.55 1.14
CA LEU A 53 -1.35 11.29 2.24
C LEU A 53 -2.86 11.09 2.37
N ILE A 54 -3.54 10.83 1.27
CA ILE A 54 -4.98 10.52 1.27
C ILE A 54 -5.33 9.35 2.22
N ARG A 55 -4.36 8.47 2.51
CA ARG A 55 -4.54 7.33 3.42
C ARG A 55 -4.46 7.66 4.89
N LEU A 56 -3.90 8.80 5.24
CA LEU A 56 -3.78 9.20 6.65
C LEU A 56 -5.15 9.20 7.34
N LYS A 57 -6.19 9.72 6.68
CA LYS A 57 -7.55 9.68 7.21
C LYS A 57 -8.03 8.25 7.50
N ASP A 58 -7.79 7.30 6.59
CA ASP A 58 -8.18 5.91 6.80
C ASP A 58 -7.48 5.30 8.03
N TYR A 59 -6.22 5.69 8.29
CA TYR A 59 -5.46 5.22 9.46
C TYR A 59 -5.95 5.86 10.75
N VAL A 60 -6.25 7.16 10.73
CA VAL A 60 -6.87 7.88 11.85
C VAL A 60 -8.18 7.22 12.26
N ASP A 61 -9.09 6.98 11.30
CA ASP A 61 -10.39 6.36 11.56
C ASP A 61 -10.22 4.95 12.18
N ARG A 62 -9.22 4.19 11.75
CA ARG A 62 -8.93 2.86 12.28
C ARG A 62 -8.25 2.86 13.65
N LEU A 63 -7.38 3.82 13.92
CA LEU A 63 -6.80 4.03 15.25
C LEU A 63 -7.90 4.40 16.25
N VAL A 64 -8.75 5.37 15.90
CA VAL A 64 -9.88 5.80 16.75
C VAL A 64 -10.87 4.67 17.01
N SER A 65 -11.13 3.81 16.02
CA SER A 65 -12.04 2.66 16.17
C SER A 65 -11.41 1.43 16.83
N GLY A 66 -10.12 1.46 17.18
CA GLY A 66 -9.40 0.34 17.78
C GLY A 66 -9.12 -0.82 16.82
N GLN A 67 -9.22 -0.59 15.50
CA GLN A 67 -8.84 -1.59 14.48
C GLN A 67 -7.33 -1.63 14.24
N ILE A 68 -6.63 -0.54 14.56
CA ILE A 68 -5.17 -0.46 14.58
C ILE A 68 -4.73 -0.24 16.01
N GLU A 69 -3.80 -1.06 16.48
CA GLU A 69 -3.15 -0.91 17.79
C GLU A 69 -2.04 0.15 17.66
N PRO A 70 -2.13 1.29 18.39
CA PRO A 70 -1.12 2.35 18.29
C PRO A 70 0.25 1.92 18.84
N VAL A 71 0.29 1.01 19.81
CA VAL A 71 1.53 0.48 20.44
C VAL A 71 1.56 -1.04 20.35
N PRO A 72 1.73 -1.61 19.13
CA PRO A 72 1.63 -3.04 18.90
C PRO A 72 2.77 -3.82 19.55
N GLN A 73 2.45 -5.00 20.10
CA GLN A 73 3.45 -5.95 20.52
C GLN A 73 3.86 -6.84 19.35
N ILE A 74 4.82 -6.37 18.54
CA ILE A 74 5.32 -7.10 17.38
C ILE A 74 6.22 -8.22 17.86
N LYS A 75 5.92 -9.46 17.44
CA LYS A 75 6.71 -10.67 17.77
C LYS A 75 7.37 -11.20 16.51
N ILE A 76 8.66 -11.54 16.63
CA ILE A 76 9.45 -12.10 15.53
C ILE A 76 9.94 -13.49 15.96
N ASN A 77 9.72 -14.48 15.11
CA ASN A 77 10.21 -15.84 15.27
C ASN A 77 11.06 -16.21 14.05
N GLU A 78 12.37 -16.36 14.26
CA GLU A 78 13.34 -16.67 13.22
C GLU A 78 13.61 -18.19 13.14
N GLN A 79 13.60 -18.71 11.93
CA GLN A 79 13.97 -20.10 11.63
C GLN A 79 14.86 -20.13 10.38
N GLY A 80 16.18 -20.14 10.57
CA GLY A 80 17.14 -20.04 9.48
C GLY A 80 16.96 -18.76 8.67
N ALA A 81 16.76 -18.86 7.37
CA ALA A 81 16.58 -17.71 6.47
C ALA A 81 15.16 -17.12 6.45
N ILE A 82 14.27 -17.59 7.31
CA ILE A 82 12.86 -17.20 7.33
C ILE A 82 12.50 -16.61 8.70
N ALA A 83 11.81 -15.47 8.71
CA ALA A 83 11.17 -14.90 9.88
C ALA A 83 9.64 -14.94 9.76
N GLN A 84 8.96 -15.32 10.83
CA GLN A 84 7.52 -15.15 10.99
C GLN A 84 7.26 -13.97 11.92
N ILE A 85 6.42 -13.04 11.50
CA ILE A 85 6.17 -11.79 12.22
C ILE A 85 4.69 -11.65 12.52
N ASP A 86 4.36 -11.66 13.82
CA ASP A 86 3.04 -11.22 14.29
C ASP A 86 3.08 -9.71 14.48
N GLY A 87 2.33 -8.98 13.67
CA GLY A 87 2.31 -7.52 13.66
C GLY A 87 1.49 -6.91 14.78
N GLY A 88 0.81 -7.70 15.63
CA GLY A 88 0.03 -7.21 16.76
C GLY A 88 -1.05 -6.20 16.39
N TYR A 89 -1.58 -6.26 15.17
CA TYR A 89 -2.54 -5.32 14.59
C TYR A 89 -2.05 -3.86 14.49
N GLY A 90 -0.73 -3.62 14.52
CA GLY A 90 -0.13 -2.30 14.40
C GLY A 90 -0.29 -1.68 13.00
N LEU A 91 0.20 -0.44 12.87
CA LEU A 91 0.31 0.25 11.59
C LEU A 91 1.13 -0.60 10.60
N GLY A 92 0.56 -0.83 9.41
CA GLY A 92 1.18 -1.69 8.41
C GLY A 92 2.56 -1.21 7.97
N GLN A 93 2.79 0.09 7.95
CA GLN A 93 4.08 0.70 7.65
C GLN A 93 5.16 0.26 8.63
N VAL A 94 4.88 0.35 9.92
CA VAL A 94 5.80 -0.02 11.01
C VAL A 94 6.12 -1.51 10.96
N VAL A 95 5.08 -2.34 10.85
CA VAL A 95 5.23 -3.80 10.80
C VAL A 95 6.02 -4.23 9.57
N THR A 96 5.74 -3.64 8.40
CA THR A 96 6.42 -4.02 7.15
C THR A 96 7.86 -3.51 7.10
N MET A 97 8.18 -2.35 7.71
CA MET A 97 9.56 -1.92 7.87
C MET A 97 10.36 -2.89 8.72
N LYS A 98 9.80 -3.36 9.85
CA LYS A 98 10.44 -4.42 10.66
C LYS A 98 10.64 -5.71 9.85
N ALA A 99 9.68 -6.09 9.03
CA ALA A 99 9.78 -7.25 8.16
C ALA A 99 10.87 -7.09 7.09
N ALA A 100 11.00 -5.90 6.51
CA ALA A 100 12.05 -5.58 5.54
C ALA A 100 13.44 -5.60 6.18
N ASP A 101 13.59 -5.02 7.38
CA ASP A 101 14.84 -5.07 8.15
C ASP A 101 15.25 -6.51 8.44
N GLU A 102 14.31 -7.34 8.88
CA GLU A 102 14.56 -8.74 9.21
C GLU A 102 14.94 -9.55 7.97
N ALA A 103 14.20 -9.38 6.87
CA ALA A 103 14.53 -10.03 5.60
C ALA A 103 15.93 -9.65 5.09
N VAL A 104 16.30 -8.37 5.17
CA VAL A 104 17.65 -7.89 4.80
C VAL A 104 18.72 -8.50 5.71
N LYS A 105 18.51 -8.52 7.02
CA LYS A 105 19.43 -9.14 8.00
C LYS A 105 19.66 -10.61 7.65
N LEU A 106 18.60 -11.37 7.44
CA LEU A 106 18.68 -12.77 7.09
C LEU A 106 19.33 -13.00 5.72
N ALA A 107 19.03 -12.15 4.73
CA ALA A 107 19.65 -12.22 3.41
C ALA A 107 21.17 -11.99 3.47
N LYS A 108 21.65 -11.07 4.30
CA LYS A 108 23.09 -10.83 4.51
C LYS A 108 23.77 -12.00 5.21
N LEU A 109 23.05 -12.73 6.05
CA LEU A 109 23.60 -13.88 6.79
C LEU A 109 23.58 -15.16 5.96
N TYR A 110 22.51 -15.42 5.22
CA TYR A 110 22.26 -16.69 4.53
C TYR A 110 22.30 -16.61 3.00
N GLY A 111 22.48 -15.41 2.43
CA GLY A 111 22.37 -15.16 0.98
C GLY A 111 20.95 -14.98 0.48
N ILE A 112 19.94 -15.38 1.24
CA ILE A 112 18.52 -15.16 1.04
C ILE A 112 17.84 -14.89 2.38
N GLY A 113 16.79 -14.06 2.42
CA GLY A 113 15.99 -13.80 3.61
C GLY A 113 14.54 -13.62 3.24
N ALA A 114 13.63 -14.15 4.01
CA ALA A 114 12.20 -13.97 3.85
C ALA A 114 11.53 -13.62 5.17
N ALA A 115 10.52 -12.74 5.13
CA ALA A 115 9.67 -12.42 6.26
C ALA A 115 8.21 -12.61 5.90
N ALA A 116 7.49 -13.46 6.62
CA ALA A 116 6.06 -13.67 6.49
C ALA A 116 5.34 -12.94 7.62
N VAL A 117 4.42 -12.04 7.28
CA VAL A 117 3.73 -11.15 8.22
C VAL A 117 2.26 -11.52 8.33
N HIS A 118 1.73 -11.56 9.54
CA HIS A 118 0.30 -11.66 9.82
C HIS A 118 -0.12 -10.67 10.91
N HIS A 119 -1.42 -10.50 11.15
CA HIS A 119 -1.99 -9.51 12.08
C HIS A 119 -1.40 -8.10 11.86
N SER A 120 -1.41 -7.66 10.61
CA SER A 120 -0.98 -6.34 10.20
C SER A 120 -2.11 -5.60 9.48
N ASN A 121 -1.87 -4.36 9.12
CA ASN A 121 -2.82 -3.49 8.44
C ASN A 121 -2.28 -3.04 7.08
N HIS A 122 -3.03 -2.18 6.38
CA HIS A 122 -2.58 -1.57 5.13
C HIS A 122 -1.24 -0.85 5.33
N PHE A 123 -0.27 -1.10 4.43
CA PHE A 123 1.13 -0.66 4.60
C PHE A 123 1.58 0.39 3.56
N GLY A 124 0.64 0.94 2.77
CA GLY A 124 0.99 1.90 1.70
C GLY A 124 1.42 1.21 0.40
N ALA A 125 2.40 1.76 -0.30
CA ALA A 125 2.94 1.24 -1.54
C ALA A 125 4.07 0.22 -1.30
N ALA A 126 3.99 -0.95 -1.94
CA ALA A 126 4.99 -2.00 -1.79
C ALA A 126 6.37 -1.59 -2.32
N GLY A 127 6.39 -0.69 -3.30
CA GLY A 127 7.63 -0.14 -3.88
C GLY A 127 8.52 0.58 -2.90
N TYR A 128 7.99 1.18 -1.83
CA TYR A 128 8.82 1.79 -0.79
C TYR A 128 9.77 0.77 -0.17
N TYR A 129 9.25 -0.38 0.24
CA TYR A 129 10.03 -1.42 0.92
C TYR A 129 11.02 -2.10 -0.01
N THR A 130 10.67 -2.32 -1.26
CA THR A 130 11.61 -2.92 -2.23
C THR A 130 12.73 -1.96 -2.58
N ARG A 131 12.47 -0.64 -2.69
CA ARG A 131 13.52 0.39 -2.78
C ARG A 131 14.38 0.45 -1.52
N TYR A 132 13.78 0.32 -0.33
CA TYR A 132 14.51 0.26 0.93
C TYR A 132 15.48 -0.94 0.96
N MET A 133 15.01 -2.14 0.61
CA MET A 133 15.85 -3.33 0.52
C MET A 133 16.95 -3.19 -0.54
N ALA A 134 16.64 -2.56 -1.68
CA ALA A 134 17.62 -2.27 -2.73
C ALA A 134 18.72 -1.31 -2.26
N LYS A 135 18.38 -0.27 -1.47
CA LYS A 135 19.38 0.62 -0.82
C LYS A 135 20.32 -0.14 0.11
N GLN A 136 19.89 -1.28 0.65
CA GLN A 136 20.72 -2.17 1.48
C GLN A 136 21.55 -3.16 0.66
N GLY A 137 21.56 -3.05 -0.68
CA GLY A 137 22.31 -3.94 -1.59
C GLY A 137 21.63 -5.27 -1.89
N CYS A 138 20.33 -5.40 -1.61
CA CYS A 138 19.56 -6.62 -1.84
C CYS A 138 18.66 -6.48 -3.08
N LEU A 139 18.35 -7.59 -3.75
CA LEU A 139 17.15 -7.67 -4.56
C LEU A 139 15.98 -7.81 -3.60
N GLY A 140 15.07 -6.84 -3.58
CA GLY A 140 13.87 -6.84 -2.75
C GLY A 140 12.66 -7.33 -3.50
N PHE A 141 11.86 -8.18 -2.86
CA PHE A 141 10.54 -8.60 -3.31
C PHE A 141 9.54 -8.33 -2.19
N CYS A 142 8.40 -7.73 -2.52
CA CYS A 142 7.33 -7.50 -1.57
C CYS A 142 5.97 -7.81 -2.21
N SER A 143 5.12 -8.52 -1.50
CA SER A 143 3.78 -8.86 -1.95
C SER A 143 2.83 -8.96 -0.76
N THR A 144 1.55 -8.71 -0.99
CA THR A 144 0.51 -8.88 0.02
C THR A 144 -0.84 -9.23 -0.63
N ASN A 145 -1.74 -9.80 0.18
CA ASN A 145 -3.15 -9.86 -0.16
C ASN A 145 -3.84 -8.54 0.18
N ALA A 146 -4.97 -8.27 -0.48
CA ALA A 146 -5.84 -7.13 -0.20
C ALA A 146 -7.29 -7.60 -0.11
N GLY A 147 -8.18 -6.74 0.40
CA GLY A 147 -9.61 -7.05 0.49
C GLY A 147 -10.24 -7.40 -0.87
N PRO A 148 -11.26 -8.24 -0.91
CA PRO A 148 -11.83 -8.78 -2.15
C PRO A 148 -12.51 -7.68 -2.99
N THR A 149 -11.96 -7.43 -4.17
CA THR A 149 -12.42 -6.41 -5.13
C THR A 149 -12.28 -6.85 -6.59
N VAL A 150 -11.57 -7.94 -6.83
CA VAL A 150 -11.25 -8.48 -8.15
C VAL A 150 -11.93 -9.83 -8.33
N ALA A 151 -12.56 -10.06 -9.48
CA ALA A 151 -13.08 -11.37 -9.82
C ALA A 151 -11.99 -12.26 -10.44
N PRO A 152 -12.13 -13.59 -10.35
CA PRO A 152 -11.40 -14.52 -11.20
C PRO A 152 -11.63 -14.20 -12.68
N TYR A 153 -10.71 -14.62 -13.54
CA TYR A 153 -10.89 -14.46 -14.99
C TYR A 153 -12.20 -15.14 -15.43
N GLY A 154 -13.07 -14.37 -16.08
CA GLY A 154 -14.39 -14.84 -16.54
C GLY A 154 -15.45 -14.94 -15.43
N GLY A 155 -15.12 -14.63 -14.18
CA GLY A 155 -16.05 -14.60 -13.06
C GLY A 155 -16.59 -13.20 -12.78
N LEU A 156 -17.63 -13.14 -11.91
CA LEU A 156 -18.28 -11.88 -11.47
C LEU A 156 -18.20 -11.67 -9.96
N ASP A 157 -17.82 -12.69 -9.19
CA ASP A 157 -17.75 -12.60 -7.74
C ASP A 157 -16.42 -11.99 -7.29
N ARG A 158 -16.47 -11.09 -6.31
CA ARG A 158 -15.29 -10.51 -5.67
C ARG A 158 -14.58 -11.55 -4.81
N LEU A 159 -13.53 -12.16 -5.31
CA LEU A 159 -12.77 -13.21 -4.62
C LEU A 159 -11.37 -12.75 -4.24
N PHE A 160 -10.67 -12.08 -5.14
CA PHE A 160 -9.30 -11.62 -4.91
C PHE A 160 -9.24 -10.13 -4.59
N GLY A 161 -8.17 -9.73 -3.91
CA GLY A 161 -7.76 -8.34 -3.80
C GLY A 161 -6.98 -7.87 -5.04
N THR A 162 -6.52 -6.63 -5.00
CA THR A 162 -5.59 -6.08 -6.00
C THR A 162 -4.18 -6.67 -5.86
N ASN A 163 -3.88 -7.33 -4.75
CA ASN A 163 -2.71 -8.15 -4.42
C ASN A 163 -1.43 -7.65 -5.11
N PRO A 164 -0.86 -6.52 -4.65
CA PRO A 164 0.29 -5.93 -5.31
C PRO A 164 1.52 -6.82 -5.20
N VAL A 165 2.37 -6.69 -6.22
CA VAL A 165 3.71 -7.29 -6.27
C VAL A 165 4.70 -6.20 -6.61
N SER A 166 5.76 -6.09 -5.81
CA SER A 166 6.84 -5.16 -6.08
C SER A 166 8.20 -5.88 -6.10
N ILE A 167 9.07 -5.43 -7.01
CA ILE A 167 10.46 -5.88 -7.12
C ILE A 167 11.34 -4.64 -7.21
N GLY A 168 12.41 -4.60 -6.41
CA GLY A 168 13.40 -3.54 -6.45
C GLY A 168 14.81 -4.10 -6.36
N PHE A 169 15.75 -3.52 -7.10
CA PHE A 169 17.17 -3.90 -7.02
C PHE A 169 18.08 -2.72 -7.35
N PRO A 170 19.31 -2.71 -6.81
CA PRO A 170 20.27 -1.66 -7.14
C PRO A 170 20.72 -1.78 -8.60
N ALA A 171 20.65 -0.67 -9.35
CA ALA A 171 21.24 -0.51 -10.66
C ALA A 171 22.48 0.39 -10.56
N LYS A 172 23.18 0.61 -11.68
CA LYS A 172 24.50 1.25 -11.67
C LYS A 172 24.55 2.61 -10.95
N ASN A 173 23.53 3.46 -11.13
CA ASN A 173 23.46 4.81 -10.54
C ASN A 173 22.13 5.12 -9.87
N GLU A 174 21.21 4.16 -9.86
CA GLU A 174 19.84 4.34 -9.38
C GLU A 174 19.28 3.01 -8.85
N ILE A 175 18.04 3.02 -8.39
CA ILE A 175 17.32 1.82 -7.99
C ILE A 175 16.24 1.56 -9.01
N PHE A 176 16.25 0.37 -9.60
CA PHE A 176 15.09 -0.11 -10.33
C PHE A 176 13.99 -0.51 -9.35
N CYS A 177 12.76 -0.09 -9.61
CA CYS A 177 11.61 -0.52 -8.85
C CYS A 177 10.40 -0.67 -9.78
N ALA A 178 9.80 -1.86 -9.76
CA ALA A 178 8.50 -2.14 -10.36
C ALA A 178 7.52 -2.45 -9.23
N ASP A 179 6.43 -1.70 -9.13
CA ASP A 179 5.37 -1.88 -8.14
C ASP A 179 4.02 -1.88 -8.86
N MET A 180 3.32 -3.00 -8.83
CA MET A 180 2.13 -3.23 -9.64
C MET A 180 1.05 -3.96 -8.86
N ALA A 181 -0.22 -3.54 -9.03
CA ALA A 181 -1.36 -4.37 -8.70
C ALA A 181 -1.47 -5.55 -9.68
N THR A 182 -1.98 -6.69 -9.23
CA THR A 182 -2.32 -7.81 -10.12
C THR A 182 -3.74 -7.68 -10.72
N SER A 183 -4.41 -6.57 -10.46
CA SER A 183 -5.62 -6.12 -11.16
C SER A 183 -5.29 -5.18 -12.31
N ALA A 184 -6.23 -5.01 -13.25
CA ALA A 184 -6.08 -4.08 -14.38
C ALA A 184 -5.79 -2.63 -13.92
N VAL A 185 -6.29 -2.27 -12.74
CA VAL A 185 -6.08 -0.95 -12.12
C VAL A 185 -6.21 -1.03 -10.59
N ALA A 186 -5.56 -0.12 -9.87
CA ALA A 186 -5.79 0.07 -8.44
C ALA A 186 -7.18 0.68 -8.19
N LYS A 187 -7.93 0.17 -7.20
CA LYS A 187 -9.26 0.69 -6.84
C LYS A 187 -9.23 2.18 -6.47
N GLY A 188 -8.13 2.63 -5.84
CA GLY A 188 -7.91 4.04 -5.49
C GLY A 188 -7.94 4.95 -6.72
N LYS A 189 -7.37 4.52 -7.85
CA LYS A 189 -7.39 5.29 -9.10
C LYS A 189 -8.82 5.48 -9.64
N ILE A 190 -9.66 4.45 -9.57
CA ILE A 190 -11.09 4.58 -9.95
C ILE A 190 -11.81 5.59 -9.04
N ARG A 191 -11.49 5.62 -7.73
CA ARG A 191 -12.05 6.61 -6.80
C ARG A 191 -11.65 8.04 -7.15
N ILE A 192 -10.41 8.26 -7.58
CA ILE A 192 -9.94 9.57 -8.07
C ILE A 192 -10.74 9.98 -9.30
N TYR A 193 -10.88 9.10 -10.28
CA TYR A 193 -11.68 9.36 -11.47
C TYR A 193 -13.15 9.65 -11.15
N ALA A 194 -13.73 8.95 -10.17
CA ALA A 194 -15.09 9.22 -9.70
C ALA A 194 -15.21 10.61 -9.03
N LYS A 195 -14.22 11.02 -8.22
CA LYS A 195 -14.20 12.36 -7.59
C LYS A 195 -14.05 13.47 -8.64
N GLU A 196 -13.28 13.22 -9.71
CA GLU A 196 -13.04 14.16 -10.80
C GLU A 196 -14.12 14.12 -11.90
N GLU A 197 -15.16 13.29 -11.75
CA GLU A 197 -16.23 13.05 -12.74
C GLU A 197 -15.67 12.67 -14.13
N LYS A 198 -14.51 11.99 -14.16
CA LYS A 198 -13.84 11.55 -15.39
C LYS A 198 -14.20 10.10 -15.72
N LYS A 199 -14.28 9.79 -17.00
CA LYS A 199 -14.46 8.41 -17.49
C LYS A 199 -13.21 7.59 -17.26
N ILE A 200 -13.38 6.30 -16.92
CA ILE A 200 -12.31 5.31 -16.88
C ILE A 200 -12.19 4.56 -18.23
N PRO A 201 -11.02 4.01 -18.57
CA PRO A 201 -10.89 3.12 -19.71
C PRO A 201 -11.74 1.85 -19.56
N PHE A 202 -12.32 1.38 -20.65
CA PHE A 202 -12.88 0.03 -20.72
C PHE A 202 -11.82 -1.03 -20.40
N GLY A 203 -12.24 -2.17 -19.87
CA GLY A 203 -11.33 -3.24 -19.45
C GLY A 203 -10.70 -3.05 -18.07
N TRP A 204 -11.04 -1.98 -17.33
CA TRP A 204 -10.62 -1.80 -15.95
C TRP A 204 -11.55 -2.47 -14.95
N ALA A 205 -12.84 -2.40 -15.23
CA ALA A 205 -13.87 -2.90 -14.32
C ALA A 205 -15.15 -3.28 -15.07
N LEU A 206 -15.95 -4.13 -14.44
CA LEU A 206 -17.34 -4.36 -14.83
C LEU A 206 -18.26 -3.64 -13.83
N ASP A 207 -19.45 -3.28 -14.27
CA ASP A 207 -20.51 -2.79 -13.41
C ASP A 207 -21.16 -3.91 -12.56
N ALA A 208 -22.19 -3.59 -11.78
CA ALA A 208 -22.88 -4.57 -10.94
C ALA A 208 -23.66 -5.64 -11.75
N GLN A 209 -23.88 -5.43 -13.04
CA GLN A 209 -24.52 -6.34 -13.97
C GLN A 209 -23.50 -7.19 -14.77
N GLY A 210 -22.20 -6.99 -14.52
CA GLY A 210 -21.12 -7.69 -15.20
C GLY A 210 -20.81 -7.15 -16.60
N GLN A 211 -21.28 -5.95 -16.93
CA GLN A 211 -21.00 -5.30 -18.22
C GLN A 211 -19.77 -4.41 -18.09
N ASP A 212 -18.95 -4.37 -19.14
CA ASP A 212 -17.80 -3.48 -19.21
C ASP A 212 -18.26 -2.00 -19.12
N THR A 213 -17.55 -1.19 -18.35
CA THR A 213 -18.01 0.17 -18.05
C THR A 213 -16.90 1.20 -18.09
N ASP A 214 -17.18 2.37 -18.65
CA ASP A 214 -16.34 3.56 -18.58
C ASP A 214 -16.76 4.53 -17.44
N ASN A 215 -17.82 4.18 -16.70
CA ASN A 215 -18.35 4.98 -15.60
C ASN A 215 -17.69 4.55 -14.28
N PRO A 216 -16.91 5.44 -13.61
CA PRO A 216 -16.21 5.08 -12.37
C PRO A 216 -17.16 4.77 -11.22
N HIS A 217 -18.33 5.41 -11.14
CA HIS A 217 -19.31 5.13 -10.09
C HIS A 217 -19.97 3.75 -10.25
N ALA A 218 -20.22 3.32 -11.49
CA ALA A 218 -20.70 1.98 -11.80
C ALA A 218 -19.61 0.94 -11.49
N ALA A 219 -18.36 1.20 -11.87
CA ALA A 219 -17.20 0.36 -11.58
C ALA A 219 -16.98 0.15 -10.07
N LEU A 220 -17.16 1.18 -9.24
CA LEU A 220 -17.02 1.08 -7.78
C LEU A 220 -18.10 0.18 -7.14
N LYS A 221 -19.27 0.05 -7.77
CA LYS A 221 -20.35 -0.86 -7.35
C LYS A 221 -20.15 -2.28 -7.89
N GLY A 222 -19.44 -2.42 -8.98
CA GLY A 222 -19.12 -3.69 -9.65
C GLY A 222 -17.80 -4.30 -9.18
N ILE A 223 -17.02 -4.84 -10.09
CA ILE A 223 -15.77 -5.56 -9.83
C ILE A 223 -14.62 -5.02 -10.68
N LEU A 224 -13.41 -5.07 -10.14
CA LEU A 224 -12.19 -4.86 -10.91
C LEU A 224 -11.86 -6.10 -11.75
N LEU A 225 -11.31 -5.88 -12.93
CA LEU A 225 -10.79 -6.96 -13.75
C LEU A 225 -9.36 -7.34 -13.34
N PRO A 226 -8.96 -8.61 -13.47
CA PRO A 226 -7.57 -9.01 -13.31
C PRO A 226 -6.70 -8.37 -14.40
N MET A 227 -5.39 -8.32 -14.16
CA MET A 227 -4.43 -7.86 -15.16
C MET A 227 -4.60 -8.69 -16.44
N ARG A 228 -4.75 -8.02 -17.58
CA ARG A 228 -4.86 -8.64 -18.90
C ARG A 228 -3.67 -8.23 -19.76
N GLU A 229 -3.19 -9.13 -20.58
CA GLU A 229 -2.42 -8.72 -21.75
C GLU A 229 -3.32 -7.88 -22.66
N HIS A 230 -2.91 -6.67 -22.95
CA HIS A 230 -3.46 -5.93 -24.08
C HIS A 230 -2.88 -6.59 -25.34
N LYS A 231 -3.71 -7.36 -26.02
CA LYS A 231 -3.41 -7.81 -27.38
C LYS A 231 -3.45 -6.62 -28.34
#